data_4e945abdaa5389b3a978cdbfb7d25dc7
#
_entry.id   4e945abdaa5389b3a978cdbfb7d25dc7
#
_cell.length_a   1.000
_cell.length_b   1.000
_cell.length_c   1.000
_cell.angle_alpha   90.00
_cell.angle_beta   90.00
_cell.angle_gamma   90.00
#
_symmetry.space_group_name_H-M   'P 1'
#
loop_
_entity.id
_entity.type
_entity.pdbx_description
1 polymer ?
#
loop_
_entity_poly.entity_id
_entity_poly.type
_entity_poly.pdbx_seq_one_letter_code
_entity_poly.pdbx_strand_id
1 'polypeptide(L)'
;MSASDSIRPVDMEELRAAIVSSVERDAHLRIHGMNSKRGWSRAWCALAQCLSKNLHALDMSGFDGIDLYEPEELILRAGAATRMSEIQKHLQENQQALSFEPPDFAPLYGGTAGGGTLGGVIACNLSGSRRVRAGAARDCVLGIEAVSGRGELFRSGGRVMKNVTGYDLPKLLTGSHGTLAAMTQITMKVLPASETSASVFLSNLKPDIAVVVMTQALSSAYEVSAAAYLPASVATQVMPATTNTLTVLRLEGAEKSLPARVELLRKHLMEHGDSELLQDDESRALWSFIGDARFFASGDRREDLLWRLFLPPSQSHNIDAFVRQLGEAYYFLDWGGGLAWLGISNETKEKRAVCEKVAAFALEQGGYGVLVRAPDELCGVFGGFSALGALENALMERVRAAFDPDGVFSPVQV
;
A
#
# COMPACT_ATOMS: atom_id res chain seq x y z
N MET A 1 -21.39 15.55 -1.13
CA MET A 1 -21.70 15.57 -2.57
C MET A 1 -22.93 14.70 -2.77
N SER A 2 -23.98 15.22 -3.41
CA SER A 2 -25.19 14.46 -3.73
C SER A 2 -24.88 13.45 -4.84
N ALA A 3 -25.66 12.38 -4.93
CA ALA A 3 -25.51 11.34 -5.96
C ALA A 3 -25.72 11.82 -7.42
N SER A 4 -26.05 13.11 -7.62
CA SER A 4 -26.34 13.71 -8.91
C SER A 4 -25.12 14.13 -9.74
N ASP A 5 -23.88 14.09 -9.19
CA ASP A 5 -22.69 14.64 -9.85
C ASP A 5 -21.63 13.57 -10.15
N SER A 6 -22.00 12.29 -10.24
CA SER A 6 -21.10 11.19 -10.56
C SER A 6 -21.19 10.81 -12.03
N ILE A 7 -20.06 10.87 -12.73
CA ILE A 7 -19.92 10.42 -14.12
C ILE A 7 -19.47 8.96 -14.08
N ARG A 8 -20.20 8.05 -14.73
CA ARG A 8 -19.93 6.61 -14.74
C ARG A 8 -19.83 6.08 -16.17
N PRO A 9 -18.65 6.16 -16.78
CA PRO A 9 -18.43 5.59 -18.10
C PRO A 9 -18.45 4.05 -18.06
N VAL A 10 -18.97 3.42 -19.10
CA VAL A 10 -19.03 1.95 -19.25
C VAL A 10 -18.05 1.43 -20.29
N ASP A 11 -17.48 2.31 -21.11
CA ASP A 11 -16.45 1.97 -22.10
C ASP A 11 -15.41 3.09 -22.26
N MET A 12 -14.40 2.83 -23.09
CA MET A 12 -13.27 3.74 -23.31
C MET A 12 -13.70 5.04 -24.00
N GLU A 13 -14.69 5.01 -24.88
CA GLU A 13 -15.15 6.20 -25.60
C GLU A 13 -15.96 7.12 -24.69
N GLU A 14 -16.83 6.57 -23.86
CA GLU A 14 -17.53 7.34 -22.83
C GLU A 14 -16.57 7.96 -21.81
N LEU A 15 -15.53 7.19 -21.39
CA LEU A 15 -14.50 7.69 -20.48
C LEU A 15 -13.74 8.86 -21.13
N ARG A 16 -13.33 8.71 -22.39
CA ARG A 16 -12.68 9.77 -23.16
C ARG A 16 -13.55 11.00 -23.28
N ALA A 17 -14.82 10.82 -23.67
CA ALA A 17 -15.77 11.92 -23.81
C ALA A 17 -15.98 12.67 -22.48
N ALA A 18 -16.05 11.96 -21.36
CA ALA A 18 -16.16 12.55 -20.02
C ALA A 18 -14.94 13.42 -19.67
N ILE A 19 -13.72 12.94 -19.96
CA ILE A 19 -12.48 13.67 -19.71
C ILE A 19 -12.42 14.92 -20.58
N VAL A 20 -12.61 14.81 -21.90
CA VAL A 20 -12.58 15.94 -22.84
C VAL A 20 -13.63 17.01 -22.48
N SER A 21 -14.86 16.58 -22.16
CA SER A 21 -15.90 17.50 -21.73
C SER A 21 -15.59 18.19 -20.40
N SER A 22 -14.83 17.54 -19.52
CA SER A 22 -14.39 18.16 -18.26
C SER A 22 -13.32 19.22 -18.50
N VAL A 23 -12.37 18.99 -19.40
CA VAL A 23 -11.39 20.00 -19.84
C VAL A 23 -12.10 21.22 -20.41
N GLU A 24 -13.06 21.04 -21.34
CA GLU A 24 -13.82 22.13 -21.96
C GLU A 24 -14.63 22.99 -20.95
N ARG A 25 -15.01 22.41 -19.82
CA ARG A 25 -15.79 23.07 -18.76
C ARG A 25 -14.96 23.57 -17.58
N ASP A 26 -13.65 23.47 -17.67
CA ASP A 26 -12.73 23.78 -16.55
C ASP A 26 -13.14 23.02 -15.27
N ALA A 27 -13.44 21.72 -15.43
CA ALA A 27 -13.88 20.84 -14.37
C ALA A 27 -12.80 19.81 -14.05
N HIS A 28 -12.75 19.42 -12.77
CA HIS A 28 -11.81 18.40 -12.29
C HIS A 28 -12.55 17.07 -12.03
N LEU A 29 -11.84 15.96 -12.26
CA LEU A 29 -12.37 14.61 -12.07
C LEU A 29 -11.59 13.88 -10.97
N ARG A 30 -12.32 13.43 -9.95
CA ARG A 30 -11.76 12.53 -8.95
C ARG A 30 -12.08 11.10 -9.31
N ILE A 31 -11.07 10.37 -9.75
CA ILE A 31 -11.17 8.96 -10.08
C ILE A 31 -11.44 8.14 -8.82
N HIS A 32 -12.42 7.25 -8.86
CA HIS A 32 -12.68 6.29 -7.80
C HIS A 32 -13.27 4.98 -8.32
N GLY A 33 -13.00 3.87 -7.62
CA GLY A 33 -13.75 2.63 -7.68
C GLY A 33 -14.71 2.56 -6.48
N MET A 34 -14.50 1.62 -5.58
CA MET A 34 -15.34 1.39 -4.39
C MET A 34 -15.13 2.41 -3.24
N ASN A 35 -14.32 3.44 -3.42
CA ASN A 35 -14.01 4.44 -2.38
C ASN A 35 -13.45 3.87 -1.05
N SER A 36 -12.93 2.66 -1.04
CA SER A 36 -12.44 1.98 0.17
C SER A 36 -11.24 2.67 0.82
N LYS A 37 -10.55 3.53 0.08
CA LYS A 37 -9.38 4.32 0.52
C LYS A 37 -9.64 5.83 0.44
N ARG A 38 -10.88 6.23 0.69
CA ARG A 38 -11.29 7.64 0.56
C ARG A 38 -10.47 8.60 1.42
N GLY A 39 -10.07 8.17 2.62
CA GLY A 39 -9.17 8.96 3.48
C GLY A 39 -7.78 9.12 2.89
N TRP A 40 -7.23 8.09 2.25
CA TRP A 40 -5.93 8.15 1.60
C TRP A 40 -5.93 9.10 0.39
N SER A 41 -6.97 9.01 -0.45
CA SER A 41 -7.14 9.92 -1.59
C SER A 41 -7.48 11.35 -1.17
N ARG A 42 -7.99 11.57 0.05
CA ARG A 42 -8.21 12.94 0.59
C ARG A 42 -6.92 13.73 0.73
N ALA A 43 -5.80 13.08 1.06
CA ALA A 43 -4.49 13.72 1.07
C ALA A 43 -4.14 14.34 -0.30
N TRP A 44 -4.57 13.71 -1.39
CA TRP A 44 -4.42 14.20 -2.76
C TRP A 44 -5.53 15.16 -3.18
N CYS A 45 -6.74 14.97 -2.65
CA CYS A 45 -7.93 15.76 -2.99
C CYS A 45 -8.14 16.98 -2.10
N ALA A 46 -7.49 17.08 -0.94
CA ALA A 46 -7.65 18.24 -0.06
C ALA A 46 -7.11 19.53 -0.73
N LEU A 47 -6.02 19.41 -1.49
CA LEU A 47 -5.57 20.48 -2.38
C LEU A 47 -6.61 20.81 -3.46
N ALA A 48 -7.24 19.80 -4.06
CA ALA A 48 -8.28 19.98 -5.05
C ALA A 48 -9.54 20.66 -4.51
N GLN A 49 -9.95 20.31 -3.28
CA GLN A 49 -11.14 20.92 -2.65
C GLN A 49 -10.93 22.38 -2.26
N CYS A 50 -9.69 22.79 -1.95
CA CYS A 50 -9.37 24.18 -1.68
C CYS A 50 -9.36 25.04 -2.96
N LEU A 51 -9.16 24.42 -4.13
CA LEU A 51 -8.88 25.13 -5.38
C LEU A 51 -10.03 25.12 -6.40
N SER A 52 -10.99 24.19 -6.34
CA SER A 52 -12.07 24.17 -7.34
C SER A 52 -13.46 23.88 -6.79
N LYS A 53 -14.41 24.75 -7.18
CA LYS A 53 -15.84 24.55 -6.97
C LYS A 53 -16.44 23.51 -7.96
N ASN A 54 -15.64 23.01 -8.93
CA ASN A 54 -16.09 22.20 -10.06
C ASN A 54 -15.42 20.82 -10.07
N LEU A 55 -15.52 20.09 -8.94
CA LEU A 55 -14.95 18.74 -8.80
C LEU A 55 -16.06 17.69 -8.90
N HIS A 56 -15.99 16.85 -9.94
CA HIS A 56 -16.92 15.74 -10.16
C HIS A 56 -16.29 14.39 -9.79
N ALA A 57 -17.13 13.44 -9.41
CA ALA A 57 -16.71 12.07 -9.19
C ALA A 57 -16.68 11.28 -10.51
N LEU A 58 -15.57 10.66 -10.84
CA LEU A 58 -15.45 9.73 -11.96
C LEU A 58 -15.48 8.30 -11.42
N ASP A 59 -16.63 7.67 -11.55
CA ASP A 59 -16.89 6.31 -11.07
C ASP A 59 -16.46 5.28 -12.11
N MET A 60 -15.38 4.56 -11.82
CA MET A 60 -14.80 3.55 -12.71
C MET A 60 -15.51 2.19 -12.65
N SER A 61 -16.63 2.06 -11.93
CA SER A 61 -17.33 0.77 -11.74
C SER A 61 -17.85 0.13 -13.03
N GLY A 62 -17.85 0.84 -14.15
CA GLY A 62 -18.11 0.27 -15.46
C GLY A 62 -16.98 -0.62 -16.02
N PHE A 63 -15.79 -0.52 -15.46
CA PHE A 63 -14.61 -1.31 -15.89
C PHE A 63 -14.31 -2.45 -14.91
N ASP A 64 -15.24 -3.38 -14.81
CA ASP A 64 -15.23 -4.51 -13.87
C ASP A 64 -15.06 -5.84 -14.62
N GLY A 65 -14.66 -6.88 -13.89
CA GLY A 65 -14.58 -8.26 -14.35
C GLY A 65 -13.17 -8.70 -14.78
N ILE A 66 -12.96 -10.03 -14.70
CA ILE A 66 -11.75 -10.71 -15.17
C ILE A 66 -12.03 -11.12 -16.63
N ASP A 67 -11.30 -10.55 -17.57
CA ASP A 67 -11.49 -10.80 -19.01
C ASP A 67 -10.45 -11.77 -19.61
N LEU A 68 -9.33 -11.99 -18.92
CA LEU A 68 -8.34 -12.97 -19.28
C LEU A 68 -7.70 -13.59 -18.06
N TYR A 69 -7.64 -14.92 -18.04
CA TYR A 69 -6.82 -15.64 -17.06
C TYR A 69 -6.21 -16.86 -17.72
N GLU A 70 -4.90 -16.88 -17.78
CA GLU A 70 -4.08 -17.97 -18.34
C GLU A 70 -3.21 -18.54 -17.21
N PRO A 71 -3.71 -19.54 -16.43
CA PRO A 71 -3.00 -20.06 -15.27
C PRO A 71 -1.62 -20.64 -15.58
N GLU A 72 -1.48 -21.31 -16.73
CA GLU A 72 -0.22 -21.92 -17.15
C GLU A 72 0.85 -20.86 -17.51
N GLU A 73 0.42 -19.70 -18.01
CA GLU A 73 1.29 -18.56 -18.32
C GLU A 73 1.47 -17.63 -17.13
N LEU A 74 0.78 -17.86 -16.01
CA LEU A 74 0.80 -17.02 -14.82
C LEU A 74 0.36 -15.58 -15.09
N ILE A 75 -0.65 -15.40 -15.92
CA ILE A 75 -1.15 -14.09 -16.34
C ILE A 75 -2.63 -13.94 -16.02
N LEU A 76 -2.97 -12.82 -15.41
CA LEU A 76 -4.34 -12.38 -15.19
C LEU A 76 -4.52 -10.97 -15.74
N ARG A 77 -5.62 -10.71 -16.44
CA ARG A 77 -6.05 -9.38 -16.87
C ARG A 77 -7.47 -9.12 -16.38
N ALA A 78 -7.66 -7.97 -15.75
CA ALA A 78 -8.95 -7.60 -15.19
C ALA A 78 -9.19 -6.10 -15.32
N GLY A 79 -10.45 -5.71 -15.30
CA GLY A 79 -10.88 -4.33 -15.22
C GLY A 79 -10.40 -3.65 -13.94
N ALA A 80 -10.12 -2.35 -14.01
CA ALA A 80 -9.60 -1.60 -12.87
C ALA A 80 -10.56 -1.55 -11.67
N ALA A 81 -11.87 -1.70 -11.90
CA ALA A 81 -12.88 -1.73 -10.85
C ALA A 81 -13.12 -3.12 -10.25
N THR A 82 -12.52 -4.18 -10.80
CA THR A 82 -12.66 -5.55 -10.29
C THR A 82 -12.22 -5.61 -8.83
N ARG A 83 -13.05 -6.22 -7.99
CA ARG A 83 -12.79 -6.34 -6.56
C ARG A 83 -11.62 -7.24 -6.30
N MET A 84 -10.76 -6.85 -5.36
CA MET A 84 -9.61 -7.68 -4.96
C MET A 84 -10.05 -9.03 -4.40
N SER A 85 -11.17 -9.08 -3.66
CA SER A 85 -11.73 -10.32 -3.14
C SER A 85 -12.16 -11.31 -4.24
N GLU A 86 -12.67 -10.80 -5.35
CA GLU A 86 -13.04 -11.60 -6.51
C GLU A 86 -11.79 -12.17 -7.21
N ILE A 87 -10.79 -11.32 -7.47
CA ILE A 87 -9.52 -11.74 -8.05
C ILE A 87 -8.84 -12.80 -7.17
N GLN A 88 -8.76 -12.56 -5.86
CA GLN A 88 -8.13 -13.50 -4.93
C GLN A 88 -8.86 -14.85 -4.90
N LYS A 89 -10.18 -14.85 -4.88
CA LYS A 89 -10.98 -16.07 -4.94
C LYS A 89 -10.71 -16.84 -6.23
N HIS A 90 -10.73 -16.16 -7.37
CA HIS A 90 -10.48 -16.77 -8.67
C HIS A 90 -9.07 -17.37 -8.81
N LEU A 91 -8.06 -16.69 -8.28
CA LEU A 91 -6.68 -17.20 -8.24
C LEU A 91 -6.55 -18.42 -7.31
N GLN A 92 -7.25 -18.39 -6.16
CA GLN A 92 -7.21 -19.48 -5.18
C GLN A 92 -7.76 -20.79 -5.76
N GLU A 93 -8.75 -20.75 -6.64
CA GLU A 93 -9.31 -21.91 -7.35
C GLU A 93 -8.24 -22.65 -8.18
N ASN A 94 -7.18 -21.93 -8.60
CA ASN A 94 -6.04 -22.47 -9.34
C ASN A 94 -4.75 -22.54 -8.51
N GLN A 95 -4.83 -22.45 -7.20
CA GLN A 95 -3.69 -22.45 -6.29
C GLN A 95 -2.65 -21.38 -6.64
N GLN A 96 -3.12 -20.20 -7.07
CA GLN A 96 -2.30 -19.05 -7.41
C GLN A 96 -2.61 -17.85 -6.51
N ALA A 97 -1.69 -16.89 -6.49
CA ALA A 97 -1.81 -15.69 -5.67
C ALA A 97 -1.09 -14.49 -6.30
N LEU A 98 -1.47 -13.29 -5.89
CA LEU A 98 -0.71 -12.07 -6.11
C LEU A 98 0.47 -12.04 -5.15
N SER A 99 1.68 -12.11 -5.67
CA SER A 99 2.91 -12.26 -4.86
C SER A 99 3.16 -11.09 -3.91
N PHE A 100 2.74 -9.88 -4.26
CA PHE A 100 2.91 -8.68 -3.46
C PHE A 100 1.91 -8.53 -2.32
N GLU A 101 0.97 -9.48 -2.17
CA GLU A 101 0.04 -9.55 -1.04
C GLU A 101 -0.73 -8.23 -0.82
N PRO A 102 -1.67 -7.86 -1.72
CA PRO A 102 -2.36 -6.57 -1.63
C PRO A 102 -3.11 -6.43 -0.30
N PRO A 103 -2.79 -5.42 0.52
CA PRO A 103 -3.46 -5.22 1.80
C PRO A 103 -4.88 -4.68 1.62
N ASP A 104 -5.77 -5.02 2.54
CA ASP A 104 -7.12 -4.46 2.60
C ASP A 104 -7.19 -3.31 3.62
N PHE A 105 -7.09 -2.09 3.11
CA PHE A 105 -7.17 -0.90 3.94
C PHE A 105 -8.59 -0.32 4.09
N ALA A 106 -9.62 -0.98 3.57
CA ALA A 106 -11.00 -0.50 3.76
C ALA A 106 -11.36 -0.34 5.26
N PRO A 107 -11.00 -1.28 6.15
CA PRO A 107 -11.29 -1.12 7.59
C PRO A 107 -10.58 0.07 8.25
N LEU A 108 -9.40 0.49 7.77
CA LEU A 108 -8.71 1.68 8.30
C LEU A 108 -9.52 2.97 8.14
N TYR A 109 -10.46 2.99 7.17
CA TYR A 109 -11.31 4.14 6.85
C TYR A 109 -12.79 3.88 7.19
N GLY A 110 -13.06 2.88 8.03
CA GLY A 110 -14.43 2.56 8.47
C GLY A 110 -15.26 1.79 7.44
N GLY A 111 -14.64 1.33 6.36
CA GLY A 111 -15.28 0.50 5.35
C GLY A 111 -15.32 -0.99 5.73
N THR A 112 -16.09 -1.76 4.96
CA THR A 112 -16.16 -3.23 5.09
C THR A 112 -14.95 -3.87 4.42
N ALA A 113 -14.41 -4.93 5.04
CA ALA A 113 -13.34 -5.74 4.45
C ALA A 113 -13.73 -6.26 3.05
N GLY A 114 -12.74 -6.40 2.17
CA GLY A 114 -12.94 -6.80 0.77
C GLY A 114 -13.37 -5.66 -0.16
N GLY A 115 -13.46 -4.42 0.34
CA GLY A 115 -13.91 -3.26 -0.43
C GLY A 115 -12.90 -2.64 -1.41
N GLY A 116 -11.70 -3.21 -1.55
CA GLY A 116 -10.68 -2.70 -2.47
C GLY A 116 -10.87 -3.16 -3.91
N THR A 117 -10.47 -2.31 -4.88
CA THR A 117 -10.43 -2.65 -6.32
C THR A 117 -9.01 -2.76 -6.83
N LEU A 118 -8.80 -3.49 -7.92
CA LEU A 118 -7.49 -3.66 -8.57
C LEU A 118 -6.86 -2.30 -8.92
N GLY A 119 -7.58 -1.44 -9.62
CA GLY A 119 -7.11 -0.10 -9.97
C GLY A 119 -6.72 0.73 -8.76
N GLY A 120 -7.51 0.64 -7.67
CA GLY A 120 -7.18 1.33 -6.43
C GLY A 120 -5.93 0.79 -5.72
N VAL A 121 -5.65 -0.50 -5.80
CA VAL A 121 -4.42 -1.13 -5.28
C VAL A 121 -3.22 -0.71 -6.12
N ILE A 122 -3.34 -0.76 -7.45
CA ILE A 122 -2.26 -0.40 -8.37
C ILE A 122 -2.01 1.11 -8.33
N ALA A 123 -3.04 1.94 -8.38
CA ALA A 123 -2.88 3.40 -8.29
C ALA A 123 -2.13 3.84 -7.02
N CYS A 124 -2.29 3.13 -5.91
CA CYS A 124 -1.58 3.42 -4.65
C CYS A 124 -0.31 2.57 -4.45
N ASN A 125 0.06 1.70 -5.39
CA ASN A 125 1.18 0.75 -5.28
C ASN A 125 1.18 0.00 -3.94
N LEU A 126 -0.02 -0.48 -3.52
CA LEU A 126 -0.17 -1.14 -2.24
C LEU A 126 0.45 -2.53 -2.26
N SER A 127 1.27 -2.81 -1.27
CA SER A 127 1.95 -4.09 -1.10
C SER A 127 2.01 -4.44 0.37
N GLY A 128 1.77 -5.70 0.69
CA GLY A 128 1.83 -6.24 2.05
C GLY A 128 3.25 -6.59 2.48
N SER A 129 3.34 -7.40 3.52
CA SER A 129 4.61 -7.72 4.20
C SER A 129 5.60 -8.49 3.33
N ARG A 130 5.12 -9.24 2.32
CA ARG A 130 5.99 -9.95 1.35
C ARG A 130 6.79 -9.04 0.42
N ARG A 131 6.53 -7.74 0.42
CA ARG A 131 7.21 -6.78 -0.47
C ARG A 131 8.74 -6.91 -0.44
N VAL A 132 9.32 -7.18 0.71
CA VAL A 132 10.79 -7.30 0.88
C VAL A 132 11.41 -8.46 0.10
N ARG A 133 10.60 -9.49 -0.23
CA ARG A 133 11.04 -10.67 -0.96
C ARG A 133 10.41 -10.77 -2.35
N ALA A 134 9.12 -10.50 -2.45
CA ALA A 134 8.32 -10.69 -3.65
C ALA A 134 8.24 -9.45 -4.56
N GLY A 135 8.77 -8.32 -4.12
CA GLY A 135 8.62 -7.04 -4.81
C GLY A 135 7.27 -6.36 -4.52
N ALA A 136 7.08 -5.18 -5.10
CA ALA A 136 5.88 -4.38 -4.96
C ALA A 136 4.82 -4.75 -5.99
N ALA A 137 3.60 -4.23 -5.83
CA ALA A 137 2.54 -4.30 -6.84
C ALA A 137 3.05 -3.87 -8.22
N ARG A 138 3.84 -2.79 -8.27
CA ARG A 138 4.49 -2.25 -9.47
C ARG A 138 5.32 -3.29 -10.24
N ASP A 139 5.96 -4.22 -9.54
CA ASP A 139 6.83 -5.23 -10.15
C ASP A 139 6.04 -6.39 -10.77
N CYS A 140 4.74 -6.47 -10.45
CA CYS A 140 3.82 -7.48 -10.97
C CYS A 140 2.95 -6.99 -12.13
N VAL A 141 2.89 -5.67 -12.39
CA VAL A 141 2.10 -5.11 -13.49
C VAL A 141 2.86 -5.28 -14.80
N LEU A 142 2.25 -5.99 -15.76
CA LEU A 142 2.81 -6.28 -17.08
C LEU A 142 2.27 -5.34 -18.14
N GLY A 143 1.02 -4.89 -18.01
CA GLY A 143 0.39 -4.01 -18.98
C GLY A 143 -0.77 -3.23 -18.38
N ILE A 144 -1.04 -2.07 -18.97
CA ILE A 144 -2.15 -1.19 -18.59
C ILE A 144 -2.81 -0.62 -19.83
N GLU A 145 -4.16 -0.53 -19.80
CA GLU A 145 -4.96 0.31 -20.68
C GLU A 145 -5.52 1.47 -19.89
N ALA A 146 -5.43 2.67 -20.45
CA ALA A 146 -5.83 3.89 -19.71
C ALA A 146 -6.19 5.03 -20.68
N VAL A 147 -6.83 6.06 -20.13
CA VAL A 147 -7.09 7.33 -20.79
C VAL A 147 -6.37 8.44 -20.01
N SER A 148 -5.54 9.23 -20.69
CA SER A 148 -4.81 10.36 -20.10
C SER A 148 -5.73 11.56 -19.83
N GLY A 149 -5.27 12.56 -19.10
CA GLY A 149 -5.97 13.84 -18.93
C GLY A 149 -6.17 14.62 -20.23
N ARG A 150 -5.44 14.27 -21.29
CA ARG A 150 -5.65 14.79 -22.65
C ARG A 150 -6.80 14.12 -23.42
N GLY A 151 -7.45 13.10 -22.82
CA GLY A 151 -8.41 12.26 -23.52
C GLY A 151 -7.77 11.30 -24.53
N GLU A 152 -6.47 11.01 -24.42
CA GLU A 152 -5.76 10.07 -25.28
C GLU A 152 -5.87 8.66 -24.71
N LEU A 153 -6.40 7.72 -25.53
CA LEU A 153 -6.42 6.30 -25.20
C LEU A 153 -5.03 5.72 -25.49
N PHE A 154 -4.50 4.98 -24.54
CA PHE A 154 -3.23 4.29 -24.75
C PHE A 154 -3.19 2.92 -24.06
N ARG A 155 -2.35 2.07 -24.64
CA ARG A 155 -1.99 0.76 -24.09
C ARG A 155 -0.47 0.71 -23.97
N SER A 156 0.01 0.23 -22.86
CA SER A 156 1.44 0.06 -22.63
C SER A 156 1.72 -1.26 -21.92
N GLY A 157 2.82 -1.92 -22.29
CA GLY A 157 3.11 -3.26 -21.86
C GLY A 157 2.28 -4.31 -22.62
N GLY A 158 2.15 -5.50 -22.05
CA GLY A 158 1.46 -6.61 -22.67
C GLY A 158 1.44 -7.85 -21.80
N ARG A 159 1.46 -9.03 -22.41
CA ARG A 159 1.45 -10.34 -21.73
C ARG A 159 2.86 -10.90 -21.48
N VAL A 160 3.91 -10.19 -21.91
CA VAL A 160 5.28 -10.68 -21.81
C VAL A 160 6.04 -9.97 -20.69
N MET A 161 6.85 -10.72 -19.96
CA MET A 161 7.63 -10.19 -18.83
C MET A 161 8.76 -9.23 -19.26
N LYS A 162 9.16 -9.25 -20.54
CA LYS A 162 10.23 -8.40 -21.07
C LYS A 162 9.68 -7.55 -22.21
N ASN A 163 9.41 -6.29 -21.92
CA ASN A 163 9.17 -5.26 -22.93
C ASN A 163 10.43 -4.37 -23.00
N VAL A 164 11.06 -4.33 -24.18
CA VAL A 164 12.31 -3.56 -24.41
C VAL A 164 12.08 -2.34 -25.29
N THR A 165 10.84 -2.09 -25.71
CA THR A 165 10.48 -0.98 -26.59
C THR A 165 9.63 0.04 -25.85
N GLY A 166 10.06 1.31 -25.87
CA GLY A 166 9.34 2.42 -25.27
C GLY A 166 9.54 2.55 -23.76
N TYR A 167 8.80 3.48 -23.17
CA TYR A 167 8.80 3.72 -21.71
C TYR A 167 7.94 2.69 -20.99
N ASP A 168 8.34 2.34 -19.77
CA ASP A 168 7.59 1.45 -18.88
C ASP A 168 6.46 2.23 -18.18
N LEU A 169 5.42 2.58 -18.95
CA LEU A 169 4.27 3.31 -18.44
C LEU A 169 3.48 2.52 -17.38
N PRO A 170 3.35 1.18 -17.43
CA PRO A 170 2.76 0.40 -16.35
C PRO A 170 3.39 0.71 -14.99
N LYS A 171 4.72 0.79 -14.93
CA LYS A 171 5.43 1.13 -13.68
C LYS A 171 5.31 2.61 -13.30
N LEU A 172 5.14 3.52 -14.27
CA LEU A 172 4.93 4.93 -14.00
C LEU A 172 3.52 5.18 -13.43
N LEU A 173 2.50 4.54 -13.99
CA LEU A 173 1.12 4.69 -13.54
C LEU A 173 0.86 4.00 -12.19
N THR A 174 1.62 2.94 -11.88
CA THR A 174 1.54 2.29 -10.57
C THR A 174 2.11 3.21 -9.49
N GLY A 175 1.26 3.62 -8.57
CA GLY A 175 1.61 4.61 -7.53
C GLY A 175 1.34 6.06 -7.90
N SER A 176 0.72 6.32 -9.05
CA SER A 176 0.34 7.67 -9.48
C SER A 176 -0.90 8.23 -8.79
N HIS A 177 -1.59 7.43 -7.98
CA HIS A 177 -2.85 7.80 -7.29
C HIS A 177 -3.97 8.30 -8.22
N GLY A 178 -3.92 7.91 -9.50
CA GLY A 178 -4.90 8.37 -10.50
C GLY A 178 -4.69 9.81 -10.99
N THR A 179 -3.52 10.41 -10.73
CA THR A 179 -3.22 11.81 -11.12
C THR A 179 -2.67 11.94 -12.55
N LEU A 180 -2.34 10.83 -13.20
CA LEU A 180 -1.79 10.82 -14.57
C LEU A 180 -2.79 10.32 -15.60
N ALA A 181 -3.55 9.29 -15.26
CA ALA A 181 -4.49 8.66 -16.19
C ALA A 181 -5.57 7.86 -15.44
N ALA A 182 -6.71 7.68 -16.07
CA ALA A 182 -7.76 6.78 -15.63
C ALA A 182 -7.49 5.38 -16.21
N MET A 183 -7.04 4.44 -15.38
CA MET A 183 -6.78 3.05 -15.76
C MET A 183 -8.10 2.31 -15.93
N THR A 184 -8.26 1.60 -17.05
CA THR A 184 -9.46 0.81 -17.34
C THR A 184 -9.22 -0.67 -17.22
N GLN A 185 -8.03 -1.16 -17.61
CA GLN A 185 -7.67 -2.57 -17.62
C GLN A 185 -6.21 -2.75 -17.19
N ILE A 186 -5.95 -3.80 -16.42
CA ILE A 186 -4.63 -4.07 -15.85
C ILE A 186 -4.28 -5.54 -16.07
N THR A 187 -3.13 -5.79 -16.70
CA THR A 187 -2.54 -7.12 -16.86
C THR A 187 -1.47 -7.34 -15.82
N MET A 188 -1.55 -8.44 -15.10
CA MET A 188 -0.66 -8.74 -13.99
C MET A 188 -0.05 -10.12 -14.09
N LYS A 189 1.16 -10.24 -13.55
CA LYS A 189 1.78 -11.51 -13.24
C LYS A 189 1.20 -12.05 -11.94
N VAL A 190 0.86 -13.33 -11.92
CA VAL A 190 0.50 -14.09 -10.73
C VAL A 190 1.56 -15.16 -10.47
N LEU A 191 1.57 -15.76 -9.29
CA LEU A 191 2.49 -16.85 -8.93
C LEU A 191 1.72 -18.00 -8.26
N PRO A 192 2.27 -19.21 -8.24
CA PRO A 192 1.74 -20.28 -7.41
C PRO A 192 1.64 -19.83 -5.94
N ALA A 193 0.53 -20.15 -5.30
CA ALA A 193 0.35 -19.90 -3.88
C ALA A 193 1.25 -20.82 -3.05
N SER A 194 1.71 -20.35 -1.91
CA SER A 194 2.46 -21.20 -0.97
C SER A 194 1.52 -22.24 -0.36
N GLU A 195 1.95 -23.51 -0.34
CA GLU A 195 1.19 -24.62 0.23
C GLU A 195 0.96 -24.39 1.73
N THR A 196 2.01 -23.97 2.44
CA THR A 196 1.99 -23.78 3.89
C THR A 196 2.76 -22.53 4.31
N SER A 197 2.51 -22.05 5.53
CA SER A 197 3.12 -20.87 6.14
C SER A 197 3.51 -21.15 7.58
N ALA A 198 4.66 -20.64 8.00
CA ALA A 198 5.08 -20.67 9.39
C ALA A 198 5.67 -19.33 9.80
N SER A 199 5.43 -18.94 11.06
CA SER A 199 6.03 -17.73 11.66
C SER A 199 6.88 -18.14 12.85
N VAL A 200 8.19 -17.87 12.76
CA VAL A 200 9.12 -17.94 13.88
C VAL A 200 9.11 -16.58 14.57
N PHE A 201 8.98 -16.55 15.88
CA PHE A 201 9.06 -15.29 16.62
C PHE A 201 9.94 -15.38 17.85
N LEU A 202 10.62 -14.27 18.15
CA LEU A 202 11.42 -14.06 19.34
C LEU A 202 10.74 -12.97 20.19
N SER A 203 10.67 -13.23 21.48
CA SER A 203 10.04 -12.33 22.43
C SER A 203 11.07 -11.42 23.10
N ASN A 204 10.63 -10.23 23.50
CA ASN A 204 11.37 -9.32 24.38
C ASN A 204 12.69 -8.77 23.83
N LEU A 205 12.85 -8.73 22.49
CA LEU A 205 13.99 -8.05 21.88
C LEU A 205 13.81 -6.52 21.94
N LYS A 206 14.92 -5.81 22.16
CA LYS A 206 14.94 -4.36 21.99
C LYS A 206 14.83 -4.02 20.47
N PRO A 207 14.29 -2.83 20.12
CA PRO A 207 14.09 -2.47 18.70
C PRO A 207 15.35 -2.54 17.84
N ASP A 208 16.49 -2.14 18.35
CA ASP A 208 17.80 -2.20 17.66
C ASP A 208 18.22 -3.64 17.36
N ILE A 209 18.11 -4.53 18.35
CA ILE A 209 18.41 -5.96 18.17
C ILE A 209 17.37 -6.62 17.24
N ALA A 210 16.09 -6.27 17.36
CA ALA A 210 15.04 -6.77 16.50
C ALA A 210 15.30 -6.46 15.01
N VAL A 211 15.77 -5.25 14.70
CA VAL A 211 16.13 -4.87 13.32
C VAL A 211 17.35 -5.68 12.82
N VAL A 212 18.33 -5.95 13.67
CA VAL A 212 19.47 -6.83 13.31
C VAL A 212 18.96 -8.24 13.01
N VAL A 213 18.13 -8.82 13.87
CA VAL A 213 17.54 -10.16 13.68
C VAL A 213 16.71 -10.24 12.39
N MET A 214 15.87 -9.24 12.12
CA MET A 214 15.10 -9.19 10.87
C MET A 214 16.00 -9.14 9.64
N THR A 215 17.07 -8.33 9.69
CA THR A 215 18.04 -8.19 8.59
C THR A 215 18.81 -9.48 8.35
N GLN A 216 19.30 -10.13 9.41
CA GLN A 216 19.97 -11.44 9.33
C GLN A 216 19.06 -12.51 8.73
N ALA A 217 17.81 -12.59 9.20
CA ALA A 217 16.83 -13.55 8.71
C ALA A 217 16.50 -13.35 7.23
N LEU A 218 16.24 -12.11 6.80
CA LEU A 218 15.92 -11.78 5.41
C LEU A 218 17.10 -12.00 4.45
N SER A 219 18.33 -11.85 4.94
CA SER A 219 19.56 -12.08 4.16
C SER A 219 20.01 -13.54 4.16
N SER A 220 19.36 -14.38 4.94
CA SER A 220 19.72 -15.80 5.08
C SER A 220 19.27 -16.65 3.87
N ALA A 221 19.82 -17.86 3.76
CA ALA A 221 19.43 -18.84 2.76
C ALA A 221 18.07 -19.52 3.07
N TYR A 222 17.42 -19.17 4.19
CA TYR A 222 16.20 -19.83 4.63
C TYR A 222 14.92 -19.28 3.98
N GLU A 223 15.05 -18.31 3.05
CA GLU A 223 13.95 -17.74 2.27
C GLU A 223 12.83 -17.15 3.13
N VAL A 224 13.20 -16.35 4.13
CA VAL A 224 12.24 -15.57 4.91
C VAL A 224 11.48 -14.64 3.99
N SER A 225 10.15 -14.72 4.00
CA SER A 225 9.27 -13.99 3.08
C SER A 225 8.81 -12.64 3.63
N ALA A 226 8.79 -12.48 4.95
CA ALA A 226 8.42 -11.23 5.62
C ALA A 226 9.06 -11.18 7.02
N ALA A 227 9.28 -9.96 7.53
CA ALA A 227 9.82 -9.72 8.86
C ALA A 227 9.20 -8.45 9.46
N ALA A 228 8.73 -8.53 10.72
CA ALA A 228 8.06 -7.45 11.43
C ALA A 228 8.50 -7.39 12.90
N TYR A 229 8.42 -6.19 13.49
CA TYR A 229 8.60 -5.97 14.90
C TYR A 229 7.36 -5.33 15.49
N LEU A 230 6.80 -5.96 16.51
CA LEU A 230 5.59 -5.55 17.22
C LEU A 230 5.95 -5.16 18.66
N PRO A 231 5.88 -3.88 19.04
CA PRO A 231 5.93 -3.47 20.46
C PRO A 231 4.84 -4.16 21.28
N ALA A 232 5.02 -4.27 22.58
CA ALA A 232 4.12 -4.99 23.47
C ALA A 232 2.63 -4.58 23.32
N SER A 233 2.37 -3.27 23.15
CA SER A 233 1.02 -2.74 22.94
C SER A 233 0.32 -3.23 21.67
N VAL A 234 1.10 -3.58 20.64
CA VAL A 234 0.59 -4.17 19.39
C VAL A 234 0.55 -5.69 19.49
N ALA A 235 1.60 -6.28 20.07
CA ALA A 235 1.74 -7.73 20.24
C ALA A 235 0.56 -8.34 21.02
N THR A 236 0.07 -7.68 22.07
CA THR A 236 -1.10 -8.12 22.87
C THR A 236 -2.40 -8.24 22.04
N GLN A 237 -2.51 -7.56 20.90
CA GLN A 237 -3.71 -7.67 20.03
C GLN A 237 -3.71 -8.95 19.19
N VAL A 238 -2.55 -9.52 18.91
CA VAL A 238 -2.41 -10.77 18.15
C VAL A 238 -2.14 -11.97 19.05
N MET A 239 -1.52 -11.74 20.19
CA MET A 239 -1.24 -12.75 21.23
C MET A 239 -1.62 -12.20 22.60
N PRO A 240 -2.89 -12.30 23.02
CA PRO A 240 -3.40 -11.68 24.23
C PRO A 240 -2.68 -12.11 25.52
N ALA A 241 -2.05 -13.29 25.53
CA ALA A 241 -1.28 -13.78 26.67
C ALA A 241 0.12 -13.16 26.82
N THR A 242 0.62 -12.47 25.77
CA THR A 242 1.94 -11.86 25.82
C THR A 242 1.89 -10.44 26.39
N THR A 243 2.92 -10.08 27.16
CA THR A 243 3.21 -8.70 27.60
C THR A 243 4.52 -8.19 27.00
N ASN A 244 5.13 -8.99 26.13
CA ASN A 244 6.44 -8.75 25.53
C ASN A 244 6.34 -8.17 24.12
N THR A 245 7.43 -7.61 23.64
CA THR A 245 7.59 -7.31 22.23
C THR A 245 7.74 -8.59 21.43
N LEU A 246 7.35 -8.60 20.15
CA LEU A 246 7.54 -9.74 19.25
C LEU A 246 8.32 -9.30 18.01
N THR A 247 9.37 -10.06 17.67
CA THR A 247 10.03 -10.00 16.37
C THR A 247 9.60 -11.22 15.57
N VAL A 248 8.87 -11.02 14.49
CA VAL A 248 8.20 -12.09 13.74
C VAL A 248 8.80 -12.25 12.36
N LEU A 249 9.09 -13.49 11.97
CA LEU A 249 9.73 -13.86 10.73
C LEU A 249 8.88 -14.92 10.04
N ARG A 250 8.41 -14.66 8.81
CA ARG A 250 7.57 -15.59 8.05
C ARG A 250 8.40 -16.40 7.07
N LEU A 251 8.14 -17.71 7.05
CA LEU A 251 8.58 -18.64 6.02
C LEU A 251 7.36 -19.23 5.33
N GLU A 252 7.46 -19.44 4.03
CA GLU A 252 6.39 -19.99 3.21
C GLU A 252 6.97 -20.93 2.14
N GLY A 253 6.14 -21.81 1.59
CA GLY A 253 6.52 -22.66 0.48
C GLY A 253 5.90 -24.06 0.55
N ALA A 254 6.62 -25.04 0.01
CA ALA A 254 6.16 -26.43 -0.03
C ALA A 254 6.18 -27.06 1.37
N GLU A 255 5.14 -27.81 1.70
CA GLU A 255 4.94 -28.49 2.98
C GLU A 255 6.16 -29.36 3.37
N LYS A 256 6.77 -30.03 2.39
CA LYS A 256 7.92 -30.92 2.63
C LYS A 256 9.21 -30.19 3.00
N SER A 257 9.43 -28.96 2.53
CA SER A 257 10.68 -28.22 2.75
C SER A 257 10.61 -27.24 3.91
N LEU A 258 9.43 -26.76 4.24
CA LEU A 258 9.23 -25.71 5.23
C LEU A 258 9.74 -26.07 6.63
N PRO A 259 9.48 -27.27 7.21
CA PRO A 259 9.91 -27.62 8.55
C PRO A 259 11.44 -27.56 8.71
N ALA A 260 12.19 -28.06 7.72
CA ALA A 260 13.66 -28.02 7.76
C ALA A 260 14.20 -26.57 7.73
N ARG A 261 13.61 -25.69 6.92
CA ARG A 261 14.01 -24.28 6.86
C ARG A 261 13.68 -23.54 8.16
N VAL A 262 12.53 -23.84 8.76
CA VAL A 262 12.13 -23.30 10.07
C VAL A 262 13.14 -23.68 11.14
N GLU A 263 13.51 -24.96 11.22
CA GLU A 263 14.46 -25.45 12.23
C GLU A 263 15.86 -24.83 12.03
N LEU A 264 16.32 -24.70 10.79
CA LEU A 264 17.60 -24.06 10.47
C LEU A 264 17.57 -22.57 10.82
N LEU A 265 16.48 -21.85 10.56
CA LEU A 265 16.33 -20.44 10.96
C LEU A 265 16.33 -20.30 12.48
N ARG A 266 15.59 -21.14 13.21
CA ARG A 266 15.57 -21.13 14.67
C ARG A 266 16.96 -21.35 15.26
N LYS A 267 17.69 -22.31 14.73
CA LYS A 267 19.08 -22.56 15.12
C LYS A 267 20.01 -21.38 14.81
N HIS A 268 19.81 -20.74 13.66
CA HIS A 268 20.60 -19.57 13.26
C HIS A 268 20.40 -18.38 14.21
N LEU A 269 19.20 -18.22 14.76
CA LEU A 269 18.82 -17.11 15.64
C LEU A 269 18.96 -17.41 17.14
N MET A 270 19.49 -18.59 17.50
CA MET A 270 19.54 -19.06 18.89
C MET A 270 20.35 -18.16 19.83
N GLU A 271 21.31 -17.41 19.29
CA GLU A 271 22.10 -16.41 20.05
C GLU A 271 21.26 -15.22 20.55
N HIS A 272 20.10 -14.97 19.92
CA HIS A 272 19.21 -13.85 20.28
C HIS A 272 18.09 -14.28 21.24
N GLY A 273 18.01 -15.55 21.59
CA GLY A 273 17.01 -16.12 22.53
C GLY A 273 16.23 -17.29 21.96
N ASP A 274 15.37 -17.84 22.80
CA ASP A 274 14.45 -18.90 22.40
C ASP A 274 13.39 -18.37 21.45
N SER A 275 13.02 -19.19 20.48
CA SER A 275 11.99 -18.87 19.49
C SER A 275 10.78 -19.77 19.62
N GLU A 276 9.62 -19.22 19.36
CA GLU A 276 8.35 -19.94 19.28
C GLU A 276 7.84 -19.97 17.83
N LEU A 277 6.80 -20.76 17.57
CA LEU A 277 6.31 -21.05 16.22
C LEU A 277 4.80 -20.93 16.16
N LEU A 278 4.29 -20.20 15.15
CA LEU A 278 2.92 -20.27 14.67
C LEU A 278 2.91 -20.94 13.31
N GLN A 279 1.89 -21.76 13.03
CA GLN A 279 1.79 -22.50 11.77
C GLN A 279 0.50 -22.18 11.03
N ASP A 280 0.54 -22.37 9.73
CA ASP A 280 -0.59 -22.29 8.79
C ASP A 280 -1.57 -21.12 9.05
N ASP A 281 -2.79 -21.41 9.48
CA ASP A 281 -3.84 -20.40 9.63
C ASP A 281 -3.49 -19.34 10.68
N GLU A 282 -2.84 -19.71 11.77
CA GLU A 282 -2.40 -18.74 12.77
C GLU A 282 -1.31 -17.80 12.21
N SER A 283 -0.36 -18.38 11.46
CA SER A 283 0.66 -17.60 10.74
C SER A 283 0.02 -16.67 9.72
N ARG A 284 -0.90 -17.18 8.89
CA ARG A 284 -1.62 -16.37 7.88
C ARG A 284 -2.44 -15.25 8.51
N ALA A 285 -3.14 -15.54 9.61
CA ALA A 285 -3.94 -14.55 10.34
C ALA A 285 -3.08 -13.41 10.90
N LEU A 286 -1.91 -13.76 11.48
CA LEU A 286 -0.95 -12.77 11.98
C LEU A 286 -0.46 -11.83 10.86
N TRP A 287 -0.07 -12.38 9.71
CA TRP A 287 0.43 -11.55 8.61
C TRP A 287 -0.66 -10.73 7.92
N SER A 288 -1.90 -11.22 7.89
CA SER A 288 -3.05 -10.40 7.49
C SER A 288 -3.28 -9.24 8.46
N PHE A 289 -3.15 -9.47 9.76
CA PHE A 289 -3.26 -8.40 10.76
C PHE A 289 -2.17 -7.32 10.56
N ILE A 290 -0.92 -7.74 10.34
CA ILE A 290 0.22 -6.83 10.12
C ILE A 290 0.06 -6.08 8.79
N GLY A 291 -0.13 -6.80 7.70
CA GLY A 291 -0.18 -6.26 6.34
C GLY A 291 -1.34 -5.27 6.12
N ASP A 292 -2.50 -5.56 6.71
CA ASP A 292 -3.69 -4.69 6.65
C ASP A 292 -3.64 -3.56 7.69
N ALA A 293 -2.60 -3.48 8.52
CA ALA A 293 -2.47 -2.54 9.63
C ALA A 293 -3.70 -2.54 10.58
N ARG A 294 -4.28 -3.71 10.84
CA ARG A 294 -5.56 -3.86 11.57
C ARG A 294 -5.54 -3.30 12.98
N PHE A 295 -4.36 -3.19 13.59
CA PHE A 295 -4.18 -2.52 14.88
C PHE A 295 -4.81 -1.12 14.90
N PHE A 296 -4.73 -0.39 13.81
CA PHE A 296 -5.26 0.98 13.67
C PHE A 296 -6.68 1.03 13.09
N ALA A 297 -7.32 -0.11 12.88
CA ALA A 297 -8.67 -0.21 12.32
C ALA A 297 -9.77 -0.40 13.38
N SER A 298 -9.43 -0.56 14.65
CA SER A 298 -10.37 -0.94 15.71
C SER A 298 -10.32 0.03 16.92
N GLY A 299 -11.43 0.07 17.67
CA GLY A 299 -11.55 0.87 18.89
C GLY A 299 -11.33 2.36 18.66
N ASP A 300 -10.78 3.03 19.66
CA ASP A 300 -10.53 4.47 19.67
C ASP A 300 -9.46 4.89 18.64
N ARG A 301 -8.65 3.93 18.17
CA ARG A 301 -7.58 4.19 17.18
C ARG A 301 -8.06 4.48 15.78
N ARG A 302 -9.36 4.30 15.48
CA ARG A 302 -9.93 4.63 14.16
C ARG A 302 -9.82 6.09 13.77
N GLU A 303 -9.76 6.97 14.75
CA GLU A 303 -9.68 8.42 14.56
C GLU A 303 -8.25 8.95 14.70
N ASP A 304 -7.28 8.12 15.05
CA ASP A 304 -5.88 8.50 15.20
C ASP A 304 -5.30 9.06 13.90
N LEU A 305 -4.37 10.01 14.02
CA LEU A 305 -3.50 10.39 12.92
C LEU A 305 -2.64 9.18 12.54
N LEU A 306 -2.70 8.74 11.30
CA LEU A 306 -2.00 7.53 10.86
C LEU A 306 -0.97 7.86 9.79
N TRP A 307 0.28 7.48 10.06
CA TRP A 307 1.42 7.66 9.19
C TRP A 307 1.98 6.34 8.68
N ARG A 308 2.48 6.36 7.46
CA ARG A 308 3.44 5.37 6.94
C ARG A 308 4.79 6.07 6.80
N LEU A 309 5.78 5.58 7.52
CA LEU A 309 7.15 6.08 7.44
C LEU A 309 8.00 5.04 6.71
N PHE A 310 8.61 5.47 5.62
CA PHE A 310 9.53 4.65 4.83
C PHE A 310 10.94 5.01 5.29
N LEU A 311 11.57 4.09 6.01
CA LEU A 311 12.84 4.34 6.68
C LEU A 311 13.90 3.35 6.17
N PRO A 312 15.18 3.74 6.12
CA PRO A 312 16.25 2.77 6.03
C PRO A 312 16.16 1.80 7.21
N PRO A 313 16.16 0.47 7.01
CA PRO A 313 16.02 -0.50 8.11
C PRO A 313 16.99 -0.24 9.27
N SER A 314 18.24 0.12 8.97
CA SER A 314 19.27 0.43 9.97
C SER A 314 18.94 1.61 10.91
N GLN A 315 18.01 2.48 10.52
CA GLN A 315 17.59 3.65 11.29
C GLN A 315 16.21 3.49 11.91
N SER A 316 15.46 2.46 11.53
CA SER A 316 14.04 2.33 11.92
C SER A 316 13.83 2.10 13.42
N HIS A 317 14.83 1.55 14.12
CA HIS A 317 14.77 1.36 15.57
C HIS A 317 14.66 2.68 16.36
N ASN A 318 15.12 3.80 15.77
CA ASN A 318 15.05 5.13 16.39
C ASN A 318 13.61 5.60 16.62
N ILE A 319 12.64 5.01 15.93
CA ILE A 319 11.22 5.33 16.11
C ILE A 319 10.74 5.07 17.54
N ASP A 320 11.30 4.09 18.23
CA ASP A 320 10.91 3.76 19.61
C ASP A 320 11.18 4.93 20.58
N ALA A 321 12.36 5.54 20.49
CA ALA A 321 12.70 6.71 21.27
C ALA A 321 11.90 7.96 20.85
N PHE A 322 11.60 8.09 19.56
CA PHE A 322 10.83 9.20 19.04
C PHE A 322 9.36 9.14 19.51
N VAL A 323 8.71 7.98 19.42
CA VAL A 323 7.32 7.78 19.82
C VAL A 323 7.08 8.13 21.29
N ARG A 324 8.02 7.82 22.18
CA ARG A 324 7.94 8.20 23.61
C ARG A 324 7.86 9.71 23.84
N GLN A 325 8.25 10.53 22.88
CA GLN A 325 8.20 12.00 22.96
C GLN A 325 6.87 12.57 22.44
N LEU A 326 6.06 11.74 21.76
CA LEU A 326 4.80 12.18 21.14
C LEU A 326 3.57 12.06 22.05
N GLY A 327 3.74 11.52 23.27
CA GLY A 327 2.63 11.23 24.17
C GLY A 327 1.94 9.92 23.83
N GLU A 328 0.62 9.92 23.64
CA GLU A 328 -0.12 8.72 23.30
C GLU A 328 0.03 8.40 21.80
N ALA A 329 0.99 7.55 21.51
CA ALA A 329 1.28 7.11 20.15
C ALA A 329 1.69 5.63 20.14
N TYR A 330 1.43 4.95 19.02
CA TYR A 330 1.66 3.52 18.82
C TYR A 330 2.36 3.31 17.48
N TYR A 331 3.24 2.32 17.42
CA TYR A 331 3.91 1.97 16.16
C TYR A 331 4.14 0.47 16.05
N PHE A 332 4.40 0.01 14.84
CA PHE A 332 5.07 -1.28 14.57
C PHE A 332 5.90 -1.17 13.29
N LEU A 333 6.87 -2.07 13.15
CA LEU A 333 7.72 -2.15 11.96
C LEU A 333 7.29 -3.33 11.11
N ASP A 334 7.25 -3.11 9.80
CA ASP A 334 7.09 -4.13 8.77
C ASP A 334 8.21 -4.00 7.73
N TRP A 335 8.26 -4.88 6.77
CA TRP A 335 9.26 -4.91 5.71
C TRP A 335 10.70 -4.98 6.24
N GLY A 336 10.91 -5.71 7.35
CA GLY A 336 12.22 -5.81 7.98
C GLY A 336 12.76 -4.49 8.53
N GLY A 337 11.87 -3.57 8.89
CA GLY A 337 12.18 -2.22 9.33
C GLY A 337 12.08 -1.15 8.23
N GLY A 338 11.85 -1.54 6.97
CA GLY A 338 11.68 -0.60 5.85
C GLY A 338 10.38 0.20 5.86
N LEU A 339 9.40 -0.24 6.64
CA LEU A 339 8.13 0.44 6.85
C LEU A 339 7.83 0.51 8.34
N ALA A 340 7.55 1.72 8.83
CA ALA A 340 6.95 1.91 10.14
C ALA A 340 5.53 2.45 9.98
N TRP A 341 4.57 1.81 10.64
CA TRP A 341 3.25 2.35 10.88
C TRP A 341 3.26 3.10 12.18
N LEU A 342 2.78 4.35 12.21
CA LEU A 342 2.74 5.21 13.38
C LEU A 342 1.34 5.82 13.50
N GLY A 343 0.64 5.48 14.58
CA GLY A 343 -0.62 6.09 14.98
C GLY A 343 -0.39 7.05 16.15
N ILE A 344 -1.01 8.22 16.12
CA ILE A 344 -0.96 9.25 17.15
C ILE A 344 -2.38 9.58 17.53
N SER A 345 -2.69 9.54 18.84
CA SER A 345 -4.03 9.79 19.37
C SER A 345 -4.65 11.06 18.80
N ASN A 346 -5.91 10.96 18.39
CA ASN A 346 -6.69 12.09 17.89
C ASN A 346 -6.93 13.17 18.98
N GLU A 347 -6.75 12.85 20.24
CA GLU A 347 -6.84 13.80 21.36
C GLU A 347 -5.59 14.69 21.51
N THR A 348 -4.53 14.39 20.75
CA THR A 348 -3.30 15.17 20.74
C THR A 348 -3.59 16.63 20.41
N LYS A 349 -3.14 17.52 21.30
CA LYS A 349 -3.14 18.97 21.06
C LYS A 349 -2.06 19.33 20.03
N GLU A 350 -2.27 20.44 19.30
CA GLU A 350 -1.29 20.94 18.31
C GLU A 350 -0.93 19.91 17.23
N LYS A 351 -1.92 19.20 16.70
CA LYS A 351 -1.77 18.15 15.68
C LYS A 351 -0.82 18.53 14.54
N ARG A 352 -0.86 19.81 14.10
CA ARG A 352 0.03 20.30 13.03
C ARG A 352 1.50 20.24 13.44
N ALA A 353 1.84 20.74 14.63
CA ALA A 353 3.21 20.72 15.12
C ALA A 353 3.73 19.29 15.31
N VAL A 354 2.86 18.36 15.72
CA VAL A 354 3.19 16.93 15.82
C VAL A 354 3.43 16.35 14.43
N CYS A 355 2.61 16.67 13.43
CA CYS A 355 2.84 16.23 12.05
C CYS A 355 4.16 16.78 11.49
N GLU A 356 4.52 18.03 11.77
CA GLU A 356 5.81 18.62 11.40
C GLU A 356 6.99 17.85 12.02
N LYS A 357 6.89 17.49 13.32
CA LYS A 357 7.91 16.66 13.99
C LYS A 357 8.05 15.27 13.36
N VAL A 358 6.93 14.62 13.01
CA VAL A 358 6.96 13.29 12.35
C VAL A 358 7.62 13.37 10.98
N ALA A 359 7.26 14.38 10.17
CA ALA A 359 7.88 14.58 8.86
C ALA A 359 9.38 14.86 8.97
N ALA A 360 9.79 15.74 9.90
CA ALA A 360 11.20 16.04 10.18
C ALA A 360 11.96 14.79 10.63
N PHE A 361 11.42 14.03 11.58
CA PHE A 361 12.02 12.76 12.02
C PHE A 361 12.28 11.82 10.85
N ALA A 362 11.29 11.59 9.99
CA ALA A 362 11.46 10.69 8.86
C ALA A 362 12.60 11.13 7.93
N LEU A 363 12.70 12.44 7.65
CA LEU A 363 13.80 13.02 6.83
C LEU A 363 15.17 12.89 7.52
N GLU A 364 15.25 13.17 8.82
CA GLU A 364 16.49 13.03 9.61
C GLU A 364 17.01 11.58 9.63
N GLN A 365 16.10 10.60 9.59
CA GLN A 365 16.48 9.19 9.45
C GLN A 365 16.85 8.80 8.01
N GLY A 366 16.83 9.72 7.04
CA GLY A 366 17.12 9.45 5.64
C GLY A 366 15.96 8.78 4.88
N GLY A 367 14.75 8.90 5.40
CA GLY A 367 13.52 8.37 4.84
C GLY A 367 12.51 9.47 4.53
N TYR A 368 11.24 9.09 4.41
CA TYR A 368 10.11 10.01 4.26
C TYR A 368 8.85 9.45 4.91
N GLY A 369 7.90 10.34 5.21
CA GLY A 369 6.61 9.99 5.78
C GLY A 369 5.45 10.36 4.87
N VAL A 370 4.39 9.56 4.90
CA VAL A 370 3.11 9.82 4.25
C VAL A 370 2.00 9.75 5.29
N LEU A 371 1.29 10.85 5.48
CA LEU A 371 0.12 10.90 6.34
C LEU A 371 -1.06 10.27 5.60
N VAL A 372 -1.52 9.11 6.05
CA VAL A 372 -2.54 8.33 5.34
C VAL A 372 -3.94 8.47 5.92
N ARG A 373 -4.06 8.92 7.17
CA ARG A 373 -5.34 9.24 7.82
C ARG A 373 -5.17 10.40 8.77
N ALA A 374 -5.94 11.47 8.57
CA ALA A 374 -6.01 12.65 9.42
C ALA A 374 -7.23 13.51 9.03
N PRO A 375 -7.55 14.57 9.79
CA PRO A 375 -8.43 15.64 9.34
C PRO A 375 -7.98 16.25 8.00
N ASP A 376 -8.94 16.65 7.17
CA ASP A 376 -8.70 17.12 5.79
C ASP A 376 -7.66 18.25 5.71
N GLU A 377 -7.64 19.17 6.69
CA GLU A 377 -6.69 20.27 6.78
C GLU A 377 -5.22 19.81 6.86
N LEU A 378 -4.96 18.73 7.62
CA LEU A 378 -3.62 18.16 7.76
C LEU A 378 -3.25 17.29 6.56
N CYS A 379 -4.22 16.59 5.98
CA CYS A 379 -4.01 15.80 4.78
C CYS A 379 -3.53 16.67 3.60
N GLY A 380 -4.03 17.89 3.47
CA GLY A 380 -3.60 18.83 2.43
C GLY A 380 -2.14 19.29 2.55
N VAL A 381 -1.58 19.26 3.76
CA VAL A 381 -0.21 19.72 4.03
C VAL A 381 0.80 18.58 4.06
N PHE A 382 0.44 17.45 4.68
CA PHE A 382 1.35 16.34 4.97
C PHE A 382 1.03 15.06 4.20
N GLY A 383 -0.07 15.04 3.46
CA GLY A 383 -0.43 13.91 2.61
C GLY A 383 0.36 13.92 1.31
N GLY A 384 0.52 12.75 0.74
CA GLY A 384 1.19 12.61 -0.54
C GLY A 384 2.70 12.83 -0.49
N PHE A 385 3.24 13.40 -1.56
CA PHE A 385 4.69 13.61 -1.73
C PHE A 385 5.21 14.93 -1.15
N SER A 386 4.55 15.52 -0.18
CA SER A 386 4.91 16.79 0.44
C SER A 386 6.33 16.86 1.02
N ALA A 387 6.97 15.69 1.20
CA ALA A 387 8.33 15.59 1.72
C ALA A 387 9.43 15.53 0.63
N LEU A 388 9.06 15.68 -0.65
CA LEU A 388 10.03 15.65 -1.74
C LEU A 388 10.77 16.97 -1.88
N GLY A 389 12.03 16.89 -2.32
CA GLY A 389 12.84 18.08 -2.63
C GLY A 389 12.32 18.86 -3.85
N ALA A 390 12.84 20.05 -4.03
CA ALA A 390 12.44 20.93 -5.15
C ALA A 390 12.69 20.29 -6.53
N LEU A 391 13.75 19.49 -6.66
CA LEU A 391 14.10 18.81 -7.92
C LEU A 391 13.11 17.70 -8.26
N GLU A 392 12.77 16.87 -7.27
CA GLU A 392 11.80 15.78 -7.41
C GLU A 392 10.40 16.34 -7.72
N ASN A 393 10.00 17.41 -7.04
CA ASN A 393 8.73 18.09 -7.32
C ASN A 393 8.69 18.63 -8.76
N ALA A 394 9.76 19.28 -9.23
CA ALA A 394 9.84 19.77 -10.61
C ALA A 394 9.76 18.64 -11.64
N LEU A 395 10.37 17.47 -11.35
CA LEU A 395 10.26 16.31 -12.22
C LEU A 395 8.84 15.75 -12.25
N MET A 396 8.19 15.63 -11.09
CA MET A 396 6.80 15.19 -10.99
C MET A 396 5.84 16.10 -11.77
N GLU A 397 6.00 17.41 -11.65
CA GLU A 397 5.19 18.38 -12.39
C GLU A 397 5.38 18.25 -13.92
N ARG A 398 6.60 18.01 -14.39
CA ARG A 398 6.86 17.74 -15.80
C ARG A 398 6.18 16.46 -16.29
N VAL A 399 6.25 15.38 -15.50
CA VAL A 399 5.57 14.12 -15.84
C VAL A 399 4.06 14.32 -15.84
N ARG A 400 3.51 15.01 -14.83
CA ARG A 400 2.08 15.30 -14.76
C ARG A 400 1.62 16.11 -15.99
N ALA A 401 2.31 17.20 -16.31
CA ALA A 401 1.99 18.04 -17.48
C ALA A 401 2.05 17.27 -18.82
N ALA A 402 2.85 16.20 -18.90
CA ALA A 402 2.87 15.34 -20.08
C ALA A 402 1.60 14.50 -20.23
N PHE A 403 0.97 14.07 -19.12
CA PHE A 403 -0.23 13.23 -19.13
C PHE A 403 -1.53 14.02 -18.93
N ASP A 404 -1.49 15.06 -18.09
CA ASP A 404 -2.65 15.86 -17.65
C ASP A 404 -2.28 17.34 -17.62
N PRO A 405 -2.08 18.00 -18.80
CA PRO A 405 -1.65 19.39 -18.88
C PRO A 405 -2.70 20.36 -18.31
N ASP A 406 -3.98 20.02 -18.45
CA ASP A 406 -5.11 20.86 -18.02
C ASP A 406 -5.50 20.59 -16.56
N GLY A 407 -4.84 19.65 -15.88
CA GLY A 407 -5.08 19.33 -14.48
C GLY A 407 -6.43 18.72 -14.20
N VAL A 408 -6.98 17.97 -15.16
CA VAL A 408 -8.31 17.34 -15.03
C VAL A 408 -8.38 16.34 -13.88
N PHE A 409 -7.29 15.57 -13.65
CA PHE A 409 -7.19 14.59 -12.55
C PHE A 409 -6.50 15.16 -11.32
N SER A 410 -5.76 16.23 -11.47
CA SER A 410 -4.91 16.79 -10.43
C SER A 410 -4.85 18.30 -10.59
N PRO A 411 -5.56 19.07 -9.75
CA PRO A 411 -5.53 20.51 -9.87
C PRO A 411 -4.09 21.01 -9.75
N VAL A 412 -3.74 21.93 -10.63
CA VAL A 412 -2.43 22.59 -10.65
C VAL A 412 -2.26 23.36 -9.35
N GLN A 413 -1.16 23.14 -8.64
CA GLN A 413 -0.71 24.11 -7.64
C GLN A 413 -0.25 25.36 -8.40
N VAL A 414 -0.97 26.46 -8.24
CA VAL A 414 -0.54 27.79 -8.69
C VAL A 414 0.39 28.39 -7.65
#